data_cfd5e16daf947950c82d448f75d26934
#
_entry.id   cfd5e16daf947950c82d448f75d26934
#
_cell.length_a   1.000
_cell.length_b   1.000
_cell.length_c   1.000
_cell.angle_alpha   90.00
_cell.angle_beta   90.00
_cell.angle_gamma   90.00
#
_symmetry.space_group_name_H-M   'P 1'
#
loop_
_entity.id
_entity.type
_entity.pdbx_description
1 polymer ?
#
loop_
_entity_poly.entity_id
_entity_poly.type
_entity_poly.pdbx_seq_one_letter_code
_entity_poly.pdbx_strand_id
1 'polypeptide(L)'
;MKFPFSKKKSDENLSRREIAARRRTENYEDLPAQSYRRNRTLNSRQTSSPLETSERLETHELVKKRRRVMRKMFATAVSLLIVIFLLSQLTINISIQTPDAKSSSNANKYVGVLNEYYSAHPAERFRFFLNNNDLKQFFLQKAPEVKNIRVEGDFLARSAVKLTFRQPVAQWSSGDKIYFVDDSGVTFEQNYFAAPTVAVRDESGLPTRGGQEVINRQFLSFLGQAVSEFSQHKMNVSEVILPANTVRQVWFKVEGRETQIRMTVDRSAQAQVKQAIATLSYLDNNAAKPGY
;
A
#
# COMPACT_ATOMS: atom_id res chain seq x y z
N MET A 1 -42.82 4.83 22.04
CA MET A 1 -44.07 4.97 21.27
C MET A 1 -44.38 3.65 20.60
N LYS A 2 -45.38 2.94 21.09
CA LYS A 2 -45.85 1.65 20.54
C LYS A 2 -47.06 1.95 19.66
N PHE A 3 -47.00 1.56 18.39
CA PHE A 3 -48.17 1.60 17.52
C PHE A 3 -48.88 0.24 17.55
N PRO A 4 -50.19 0.19 17.84
CA PRO A 4 -50.97 -1.03 17.79
C PRO A 4 -51.52 -1.21 16.37
N PHE A 5 -51.02 -2.15 15.59
CA PHE A 5 -51.71 -2.66 14.41
C PHE A 5 -52.68 -3.77 14.80
N SER A 6 -53.96 -3.39 14.95
CA SER A 6 -55.09 -4.31 14.99
C SER A 6 -55.28 -4.90 13.58
N LYS A 7 -55.04 -6.21 13.42
CA LYS A 7 -55.42 -6.96 12.22
C LYS A 7 -56.90 -7.28 12.29
N LYS A 8 -57.72 -6.56 11.54
CA LYS A 8 -59.06 -6.96 11.17
C LYS A 8 -58.96 -8.19 10.25
N LYS A 9 -59.38 -9.35 10.70
CA LYS A 9 -59.56 -10.53 9.86
C LYS A 9 -60.72 -10.25 8.89
N SER A 10 -60.38 -10.06 7.60
CA SER A 10 -61.38 -10.13 6.55
C SER A 10 -61.50 -11.59 6.09
N ASP A 11 -62.71 -12.13 6.16
CA ASP A 11 -63.06 -13.50 5.74
C ASP A 11 -63.06 -13.71 4.21
N GLU A 12 -62.22 -12.97 3.47
CA GLU A 12 -62.29 -12.96 2.01
C GLU A 12 -61.11 -13.63 1.30
N ASN A 13 -60.29 -14.45 1.95
CA ASN A 13 -59.23 -15.17 1.27
C ASN A 13 -59.33 -16.69 1.49
N LEU A 14 -60.47 -17.26 1.15
CA LEU A 14 -60.55 -18.69 0.92
C LEU A 14 -59.70 -19.06 -0.32
N SER A 15 -58.76 -19.98 -0.15
CA SER A 15 -57.92 -20.41 -1.25
C SER A 15 -58.77 -20.99 -2.39
N ARG A 16 -58.35 -20.86 -3.63
CA ARG A 16 -59.07 -21.47 -4.78
C ARG A 16 -59.36 -22.97 -4.61
N ARG A 17 -58.60 -23.65 -3.77
CA ARG A 17 -58.85 -25.06 -3.41
C ARG A 17 -60.03 -25.23 -2.45
N GLU A 18 -60.24 -24.34 -1.50
CA GLU A 18 -61.35 -24.36 -0.56
C GLU A 18 -62.65 -23.97 -1.22
N ILE A 19 -62.62 -23.00 -2.16
CA ILE A 19 -63.79 -22.65 -2.98
C ILE A 19 -64.16 -23.80 -3.89
N ALA A 20 -63.21 -24.54 -4.48
CA ALA A 20 -63.50 -25.71 -5.29
C ALA A 20 -64.00 -26.91 -4.46
N ALA A 21 -63.58 -27.05 -3.20
CA ALA A 21 -64.06 -28.07 -2.28
C ALA A 21 -65.50 -27.77 -1.86
N ARG A 22 -65.88 -26.53 -1.50
CA ARG A 22 -67.24 -26.11 -1.16
C ARG A 22 -68.21 -26.34 -2.34
N ARG A 23 -67.81 -25.92 -3.56
CA ARG A 23 -68.65 -26.19 -4.74
C ARG A 23 -68.84 -27.69 -5.04
N ARG A 24 -67.95 -28.55 -4.59
CA ARG A 24 -68.13 -30.01 -4.72
C ARG A 24 -69.07 -30.54 -3.67
N THR A 25 -69.13 -30.00 -2.48
CA THR A 25 -70.05 -30.43 -1.42
C THR A 25 -71.48 -29.91 -1.69
N GLU A 26 -71.66 -28.69 -2.12
CA GLU A 26 -72.95 -28.11 -2.49
C GLU A 26 -73.62 -28.81 -3.71
N ASN A 27 -72.91 -29.39 -4.65
CA ASN A 27 -73.43 -30.13 -5.78
C ASN A 27 -73.69 -31.60 -5.50
N TYR A 28 -73.44 -32.06 -4.26
CA TYR A 28 -73.68 -33.48 -3.90
C TYR A 28 -74.98 -33.76 -3.19
N GLU A 29 -75.74 -32.74 -2.75
CA GLU A 29 -76.98 -32.91 -1.99
C GLU A 29 -78.25 -33.11 -2.85
N ASP A 30 -78.18 -32.84 -4.17
CA ASP A 30 -79.39 -32.84 -5.02
C ASP A 30 -79.44 -33.91 -6.12
N LEU A 31 -78.63 -34.96 -6.08
CA LEU A 31 -78.66 -36.00 -7.10
C LEU A 31 -79.15 -37.32 -6.49
N PRO A 32 -80.25 -37.88 -7.02
CA PRO A 32 -80.74 -39.22 -6.58
C PRO A 32 -79.66 -40.24 -6.90
N ALA A 33 -79.46 -41.16 -5.97
CA ALA A 33 -78.46 -42.21 -6.03
C ALA A 33 -78.71 -43.17 -7.18
N GLN A 34 -78.25 -42.77 -8.40
CA GLN A 34 -78.07 -43.68 -9.49
C GLN A 34 -76.65 -44.24 -9.43
N SER A 35 -76.60 -45.51 -8.97
CA SER A 35 -75.35 -46.27 -8.99
C SER A 35 -74.93 -46.54 -10.41
N TYR A 36 -74.17 -45.65 -10.97
CA TYR A 36 -73.39 -45.95 -12.20
C TYR A 36 -72.26 -46.90 -11.81
N ARG A 37 -72.55 -48.19 -11.81
CA ARG A 37 -71.54 -49.21 -11.97
C ARG A 37 -70.93 -49.00 -13.38
N ARG A 38 -69.92 -48.17 -13.45
CA ARG A 38 -69.00 -48.21 -14.58
C ARG A 38 -68.30 -49.56 -14.52
N ASN A 39 -68.77 -50.50 -15.34
CA ASN A 39 -67.98 -51.65 -15.72
C ASN A 39 -66.70 -51.09 -16.46
N ARG A 40 -65.70 -50.82 -15.67
CA ARG A 40 -64.40 -50.60 -16.14
C ARG A 40 -63.87 -51.97 -16.53
N THR A 41 -64.20 -52.42 -17.73
CA THR A 41 -63.43 -53.45 -18.40
C THR A 41 -62.05 -52.90 -18.62
N LEU A 42 -61.18 -53.30 -17.70
CA LEU A 42 -59.74 -53.06 -17.84
C LEU A 42 -59.22 -53.92 -18.98
N ASN A 43 -59.47 -53.51 -20.20
CA ASN A 43 -58.66 -53.96 -21.33
C ASN A 43 -57.34 -53.16 -21.29
N SER A 44 -56.58 -53.47 -20.27
CA SER A 44 -55.16 -53.07 -20.30
C SER A 44 -54.39 -54.06 -21.14
N ARG A 45 -54.69 -54.17 -22.43
CA ARG A 45 -53.65 -54.46 -23.38
C ARG A 45 -52.87 -53.19 -23.52
N GLN A 46 -51.84 -53.05 -22.70
CA GLN A 46 -50.75 -52.17 -23.00
C GLN A 46 -50.15 -52.64 -24.31
N THR A 47 -50.70 -52.18 -25.42
CA THR A 47 -49.89 -51.99 -26.59
C THR A 47 -48.87 -50.96 -26.19
N SER A 48 -47.63 -51.41 -26.06
CA SER A 48 -46.47 -50.55 -25.97
C SER A 48 -46.30 -49.81 -27.29
N SER A 49 -47.27 -48.95 -27.60
CA SER A 49 -47.02 -47.89 -28.56
C SER A 49 -45.99 -46.96 -27.86
N PRO A 50 -44.90 -46.62 -28.54
CA PRO A 50 -43.99 -45.65 -27.97
C PRO A 50 -44.84 -44.46 -27.56
N LEU A 51 -44.74 -44.08 -26.26
CA LEU A 51 -45.39 -42.90 -25.73
C LEU A 51 -45.04 -41.73 -26.67
N GLU A 52 -46.00 -41.37 -27.53
CA GLU A 52 -45.90 -40.10 -28.24
C GLU A 52 -45.86 -39.03 -27.17
N THR A 53 -44.65 -38.59 -26.92
CA THR A 53 -44.38 -37.46 -25.97
C THR A 53 -45.10 -36.26 -26.56
N SER A 54 -46.07 -35.72 -25.82
CA SER A 54 -46.84 -34.58 -26.32
C SER A 54 -45.85 -33.44 -26.67
N GLU A 55 -46.06 -32.76 -27.81
CA GLU A 55 -45.22 -31.61 -28.26
C GLU A 55 -44.95 -30.59 -27.13
N ARG A 56 -45.88 -30.45 -26.17
CA ARG A 56 -45.68 -29.58 -25.00
C ARG A 56 -44.63 -30.11 -24.03
N LEU A 57 -44.46 -31.41 -23.91
CA LEU A 57 -43.44 -32.03 -23.07
C LEU A 57 -42.07 -31.91 -23.71
N GLU A 58 -41.96 -32.10 -25.04
CA GLU A 58 -40.72 -31.90 -25.77
C GLU A 58 -40.25 -30.45 -25.76
N THR A 59 -41.17 -29.51 -25.95
CA THR A 59 -40.81 -28.07 -25.82
C THR A 59 -40.33 -27.70 -24.43
N HIS A 60 -40.95 -28.27 -23.39
CA HIS A 60 -40.53 -28.07 -22.00
C HIS A 60 -39.15 -28.66 -21.71
N GLU A 61 -38.86 -29.83 -22.21
CA GLU A 61 -37.53 -30.46 -22.10
C GLU A 61 -36.45 -29.70 -22.87
N LEU A 62 -36.73 -29.22 -24.07
CA LEU A 62 -35.84 -28.40 -24.85
C LEU A 62 -35.52 -27.07 -24.16
N VAL A 63 -36.52 -26.40 -23.60
CA VAL A 63 -36.31 -25.18 -22.80
C VAL A 63 -35.48 -25.47 -21.56
N LYS A 64 -35.71 -26.60 -20.88
CA LYS A 64 -34.96 -27.02 -19.70
C LYS A 64 -33.49 -27.35 -20.04
N LYS A 65 -33.26 -28.06 -21.17
CA LYS A 65 -31.92 -28.31 -21.73
C LYS A 65 -31.21 -27.01 -22.10
N ARG A 66 -31.87 -26.11 -22.82
CA ARG A 66 -31.34 -24.80 -23.22
C ARG A 66 -30.96 -23.95 -21.97
N ARG A 67 -31.80 -23.91 -20.93
CA ARG A 67 -31.47 -23.21 -19.67
C ARG A 67 -30.28 -23.84 -18.95
N ARG A 68 -30.12 -25.17 -18.99
CA ARG A 68 -28.95 -25.84 -18.39
C ARG A 68 -27.68 -25.54 -19.19
N VAL A 69 -27.74 -25.55 -20.52
CA VAL A 69 -26.60 -25.17 -21.37
C VAL A 69 -26.24 -23.71 -21.15
N MET A 70 -27.24 -22.80 -21.16
CA MET A 70 -26.99 -21.39 -20.89
C MET A 70 -26.36 -21.14 -19.52
N ARG A 71 -26.82 -21.83 -18.46
CA ARG A 71 -26.19 -21.73 -17.13
C ARG A 71 -24.75 -22.23 -17.12
N LYS A 72 -24.47 -23.34 -17.80
CA LYS A 72 -23.09 -23.85 -17.95
C LYS A 72 -22.22 -22.86 -18.73
N MET A 73 -22.69 -22.32 -19.85
CA MET A 73 -21.97 -21.31 -20.63
C MET A 73 -21.72 -20.04 -19.82
N PHE A 74 -22.69 -19.58 -19.06
CA PHE A 74 -22.53 -18.45 -18.16
C PHE A 74 -21.49 -18.73 -17.05
N ALA A 75 -21.55 -19.90 -16.42
CA ALA A 75 -20.60 -20.30 -15.39
C ALA A 75 -19.16 -20.42 -15.95
N THR A 76 -18.99 -20.96 -17.17
CA THR A 76 -17.69 -21.02 -17.83
C THR A 76 -17.18 -19.64 -18.21
N ALA A 77 -18.03 -18.74 -18.70
CA ALA A 77 -17.67 -17.36 -19.01
C ALA A 77 -17.22 -16.58 -17.75
N VAL A 78 -17.97 -16.72 -16.65
CA VAL A 78 -17.60 -16.11 -15.37
C VAL A 78 -16.29 -16.69 -14.85
N SER A 79 -16.10 -18.01 -14.93
CA SER A 79 -14.84 -18.66 -14.53
C SER A 79 -13.66 -18.14 -15.36
N LEU A 80 -13.84 -18.00 -16.67
CA LEU A 80 -12.81 -17.46 -17.57
C LEU A 80 -12.47 -16.01 -17.21
N LEU A 81 -13.48 -15.18 -16.95
CA LEU A 81 -13.26 -13.78 -16.51
C LEU A 81 -12.50 -13.72 -15.18
N ILE A 82 -12.80 -14.60 -14.22
CA ILE A 82 -12.07 -14.70 -12.95
C ILE A 82 -10.60 -15.08 -13.20
N VAL A 83 -10.34 -16.06 -14.09
CA VAL A 83 -8.98 -16.47 -14.45
C VAL A 83 -8.22 -15.33 -15.13
N ILE A 84 -8.82 -14.62 -16.08
CA ILE A 84 -8.21 -13.46 -16.74
C ILE A 84 -7.92 -12.36 -15.70
N PHE A 85 -8.86 -12.09 -14.81
CA PHE A 85 -8.68 -11.13 -13.72
C PHE A 85 -7.51 -11.51 -12.80
N LEU A 86 -7.42 -12.77 -12.37
CA LEU A 86 -6.31 -13.26 -11.55
C LEU A 86 -4.98 -13.17 -12.29
N LEU A 87 -4.93 -13.51 -13.57
CA LEU A 87 -3.73 -13.38 -14.40
C LEU A 87 -3.31 -11.92 -14.58
N SER A 88 -4.25 -10.99 -14.67
CA SER A 88 -3.94 -9.55 -14.75
C SER A 88 -3.31 -9.00 -13.47
N GLN A 89 -3.57 -9.62 -12.33
CA GLN A 89 -2.95 -9.25 -11.04
C GLN A 89 -1.50 -9.73 -10.88
N LEU A 90 -1.07 -10.72 -11.67
CA LEU A 90 0.29 -11.29 -11.58
C LEU A 90 1.35 -10.42 -12.26
N THR A 91 0.96 -9.48 -13.11
CA THR A 91 1.92 -8.65 -13.85
C THR A 91 2.27 -7.39 -13.07
N ILE A 92 3.40 -7.43 -12.36
CA ILE A 92 3.95 -6.27 -11.67
C ILE A 92 5.09 -5.70 -12.51
N ASN A 93 4.89 -4.49 -13.03
CA ASN A 93 5.94 -3.70 -13.65
C ASN A 93 6.50 -2.71 -12.62
N ILE A 94 7.82 -2.67 -12.49
CA ILE A 94 8.48 -1.66 -11.65
C ILE A 94 8.65 -0.40 -12.51
N SER A 95 7.89 0.65 -12.17
CA SER A 95 8.17 1.99 -12.67
C SER A 95 8.90 2.77 -11.58
N ILE A 96 10.15 3.13 -11.85
CA ILE A 96 10.95 3.94 -10.93
C ILE A 96 10.70 5.39 -11.33
N GLN A 97 9.93 6.12 -10.53
CA GLN A 97 9.81 7.56 -10.70
C GLN A 97 10.91 8.23 -9.88
N THR A 98 11.95 8.66 -10.57
CA THR A 98 13.00 9.50 -10.00
C THR A 98 13.16 10.73 -10.88
N PRO A 99 13.51 11.86 -10.29
CA PRO A 99 13.78 13.08 -11.06
C PRO A 99 15.00 12.96 -11.99
N ASP A 100 15.90 11.99 -11.76
CA ASP A 100 17.15 11.85 -12.51
C ASP A 100 17.32 10.50 -13.19
N ALA A 101 17.91 10.51 -14.39
CA ALA A 101 18.21 9.34 -15.21
C ALA A 101 19.18 8.32 -14.54
N LYS A 102 19.92 8.75 -13.50
CA LYS A 102 20.88 7.90 -12.77
C LYS A 102 20.23 6.70 -12.03
N SER A 103 18.96 6.80 -11.69
CA SER A 103 18.27 5.72 -10.96
C SER A 103 17.77 4.61 -11.86
N SER A 104 17.59 4.87 -13.16
CA SER A 104 17.15 3.86 -14.11
C SER A 104 18.18 2.74 -14.33
N SER A 105 19.48 3.04 -14.20
CA SER A 105 20.56 2.06 -14.32
C SER A 105 20.55 1.00 -13.20
N ASN A 106 20.00 1.33 -12.03
CA ASN A 106 19.91 0.45 -10.87
C ASN A 106 18.54 -0.22 -10.70
N ALA A 107 17.66 -0.10 -11.69
CA ALA A 107 16.33 -0.72 -11.65
C ALA A 107 16.39 -2.23 -11.35
N ASN A 108 17.37 -2.93 -11.92
CA ASN A 108 17.58 -4.37 -11.73
C ASN A 108 17.82 -4.75 -10.26
N LYS A 109 18.48 -3.89 -9.48
CA LYS A 109 18.68 -4.10 -8.03
C LYS A 109 17.33 -4.18 -7.32
N TYR A 110 16.42 -3.24 -7.60
CA TYR A 110 15.12 -3.19 -6.95
C TYR A 110 14.17 -4.28 -7.44
N VAL A 111 14.27 -4.68 -8.71
CA VAL A 111 13.61 -5.88 -9.21
C VAL A 111 14.07 -7.13 -8.46
N GLY A 112 15.38 -7.23 -8.21
CA GLY A 112 15.95 -8.33 -7.40
C GLY A 112 15.38 -8.39 -6.00
N VAL A 113 15.32 -7.25 -5.29
CA VAL A 113 14.75 -7.14 -3.93
C VAL A 113 13.26 -7.51 -3.95
N LEU A 114 12.50 -7.08 -4.97
CA LEU A 114 11.09 -7.43 -5.11
C LEU A 114 10.89 -8.92 -5.35
N ASN A 115 11.72 -9.51 -6.20
CA ASN A 115 11.68 -10.95 -6.47
C ASN A 115 12.04 -11.77 -5.22
N GLU A 116 13.01 -11.31 -4.42
CA GLU A 116 13.37 -11.93 -3.14
C GLU A 116 12.16 -11.92 -2.18
N TYR A 117 11.47 -10.78 -2.06
CA TYR A 117 10.25 -10.68 -1.27
C TYR A 117 9.17 -11.65 -1.71
N TYR A 118 8.86 -11.67 -3.01
CA TYR A 118 7.82 -12.54 -3.56
C TYR A 118 8.19 -14.03 -3.58
N SER A 119 9.47 -14.36 -3.51
CA SER A 119 9.89 -15.76 -3.33
C SER A 119 9.61 -16.27 -1.92
N ALA A 120 9.72 -15.39 -0.92
CA ALA A 120 9.36 -15.69 0.46
C ALA A 120 7.82 -15.63 0.69
N HIS A 121 7.11 -14.80 -0.06
CA HIS A 121 5.66 -14.57 0.08
C HIS A 121 4.92 -14.75 -1.27
N PRO A 122 4.83 -15.99 -1.81
CA PRO A 122 4.32 -16.20 -3.17
C PRO A 122 2.83 -15.81 -3.35
N ALA A 123 2.03 -15.88 -2.28
CA ALA A 123 0.64 -15.45 -2.31
C ALA A 123 0.49 -13.94 -2.50
N GLU A 124 1.45 -13.16 -2.04
CA GLU A 124 1.42 -11.69 -2.11
C GLU A 124 1.78 -11.14 -3.50
N ARG A 125 2.15 -12.01 -4.45
CA ARG A 125 2.17 -11.66 -5.87
C ARG A 125 0.80 -11.21 -6.39
N PHE A 126 -0.27 -11.65 -5.72
CA PHE A 126 -1.62 -11.18 -5.99
C PHE A 126 -1.89 -9.92 -5.18
N ARG A 127 -2.26 -8.85 -5.84
CA ARG A 127 -2.51 -7.54 -5.23
C ARG A 127 -3.46 -7.59 -4.03
N PHE A 128 -4.45 -8.50 -4.03
CA PHE A 128 -5.42 -8.66 -2.94
C PHE A 128 -4.81 -9.17 -1.64
N PHE A 129 -3.74 -9.94 -1.74
CA PHE A 129 -3.07 -10.52 -0.58
C PHE A 129 -1.83 -9.74 -0.17
N LEU A 130 -1.44 -8.71 -0.96
CA LEU A 130 -0.25 -7.93 -0.72
C LEU A 130 -0.35 -7.13 0.59
N ASN A 131 0.56 -7.40 1.52
CA ASN A 131 0.76 -6.59 2.71
C ASN A 131 1.76 -5.46 2.41
N ASN A 132 1.23 -4.27 2.14
CA ASN A 132 2.06 -3.10 1.82
C ASN A 132 3.02 -2.71 2.95
N ASN A 133 2.69 -3.00 4.21
CA ASN A 133 3.54 -2.67 5.34
C ASN A 133 4.75 -3.60 5.41
N ASP A 134 4.54 -4.89 5.23
CA ASP A 134 5.62 -5.88 5.26
C ASP A 134 6.56 -5.70 4.05
N LEU A 135 5.99 -5.47 2.87
CA LEU A 135 6.75 -5.12 1.68
C LEU A 135 7.62 -3.87 1.91
N LYS A 136 7.03 -2.81 2.50
CA LYS A 136 7.75 -1.58 2.84
C LYS A 136 8.89 -1.84 3.82
N GLN A 137 8.65 -2.56 4.90
CA GLN A 137 9.68 -2.86 5.90
C GLN A 137 10.82 -3.68 5.30
N PHE A 138 10.50 -4.69 4.51
CA PHE A 138 11.49 -5.49 3.81
C PHE A 138 12.37 -4.63 2.89
N PHE A 139 11.75 -3.75 2.10
CA PHE A 139 12.50 -2.84 1.23
C PHE A 139 13.38 -1.86 2.00
N LEU A 140 12.90 -1.27 3.09
CA LEU A 140 13.68 -0.36 3.91
C LEU A 140 14.91 -1.02 4.54
N GLN A 141 14.86 -2.33 4.80
CA GLN A 141 16.00 -3.09 5.30
C GLN A 141 17.02 -3.42 4.20
N LYS A 142 16.54 -3.77 3.00
CA LYS A 142 17.41 -4.21 1.88
C LYS A 142 17.90 -3.06 0.99
N ALA A 143 17.15 -1.98 0.92
CA ALA A 143 17.42 -0.78 0.13
C ALA A 143 17.12 0.48 0.95
N PRO A 144 18.01 0.87 1.88
CA PRO A 144 17.80 2.00 2.78
C PRO A 144 17.61 3.35 2.07
N GLU A 145 18.11 3.48 0.83
CA GLU A 145 17.92 4.64 -0.02
C GLU A 145 16.48 4.88 -0.47
N VAL A 146 15.60 3.88 -0.31
CA VAL A 146 14.17 4.01 -0.59
C VAL A 146 13.46 4.59 0.63
N LYS A 147 12.75 5.71 0.44
CA LYS A 147 11.93 6.36 1.49
C LYS A 147 10.54 5.75 1.60
N ASN A 148 9.96 5.43 0.45
CA ASN A 148 8.63 4.86 0.39
C ASN A 148 8.43 3.97 -0.84
N ILE A 149 7.57 2.97 -0.69
CA ILE A 149 7.16 2.08 -1.75
C ILE A 149 5.63 2.04 -1.80
N ARG A 150 5.08 2.11 -3.01
CA ARG A 150 3.65 1.96 -3.26
C ARG A 150 3.42 1.06 -4.45
N VAL A 151 2.47 0.17 -4.35
CA VAL A 151 2.00 -0.63 -5.47
C VAL A 151 0.75 0.05 -6.02
N GLU A 152 0.87 0.64 -7.20
CA GLU A 152 -0.21 1.29 -7.93
C GLU A 152 -0.63 0.40 -9.10
N GLY A 153 -1.89 0.41 -9.46
CA GLY A 153 -2.39 -0.31 -10.63
C GLY A 153 -3.88 -0.07 -10.80
N ASP A 154 -4.29 0.05 -12.05
CA ASP A 154 -5.70 0.12 -12.43
C ASP A 154 -6.31 -1.27 -12.42
N PHE A 155 -7.65 -1.34 -12.35
CA PHE A 155 -8.41 -2.58 -12.26
C PHE A 155 -8.12 -3.61 -13.38
N LEU A 156 -7.70 -3.14 -14.55
CA LEU A 156 -7.36 -3.95 -15.72
C LEU A 156 -5.91 -3.76 -16.19
N ALA A 157 -5.15 -2.89 -15.54
CA ALA A 157 -3.77 -2.59 -15.90
C ALA A 157 -2.78 -3.37 -15.05
N ARG A 158 -1.57 -3.49 -15.58
CA ARG A 158 -0.42 -4.07 -14.89
C ARG A 158 -0.16 -3.29 -13.60
N SER A 159 0.01 -3.98 -12.49
CA SER A 159 0.41 -3.35 -11.25
C SER A 159 1.83 -2.81 -11.40
N ALA A 160 2.04 -1.54 -11.04
CA ALA A 160 3.33 -0.89 -11.05
C ALA A 160 3.79 -0.63 -9.62
N VAL A 161 5.07 -0.88 -9.36
CA VAL A 161 5.70 -0.55 -8.09
C VAL A 161 6.38 0.80 -8.22
N LYS A 162 5.89 1.78 -7.48
CA LYS A 162 6.44 3.14 -7.44
C LYS A 162 7.35 3.28 -6.23
N LEU A 163 8.61 3.60 -6.49
CA LEU A 163 9.62 3.85 -5.48
C LEU A 163 9.82 5.36 -5.32
N THR A 164 9.89 5.81 -4.08
CA THR A 164 10.30 7.17 -3.74
C THR A 164 11.63 7.08 -2.99
N PHE A 165 12.66 7.74 -3.50
CA PHE A 165 14.00 7.73 -2.91
C PHE A 165 14.16 8.81 -1.84
N ARG A 166 15.10 8.57 -0.92
CA ARG A 166 15.49 9.56 0.09
C ARG A 166 16.30 10.66 -0.56
N GLN A 167 15.98 11.89 -0.21
CA GLN A 167 16.71 13.07 -0.64
C GLN A 167 17.76 13.41 0.43
N PRO A 168 19.04 13.51 0.09
CA PRO A 168 20.08 13.79 1.08
C PRO A 168 20.02 15.25 1.53
N VAL A 169 20.07 15.48 2.83
CA VAL A 169 20.22 16.82 3.43
C VAL A 169 21.63 17.04 3.98
N ALA A 170 22.35 15.96 4.30
CA ALA A 170 23.73 16.01 4.73
C ALA A 170 24.51 14.77 4.26
N GLN A 171 25.81 14.94 4.00
CA GLN A 171 26.76 13.86 3.88
C GLN A 171 27.26 13.50 5.28
N TRP A 172 27.33 12.22 5.60
CA TRP A 172 27.68 11.73 6.93
C TRP A 172 28.88 10.78 6.84
N SER A 173 29.99 11.14 7.41
CA SER A 173 31.17 10.28 7.50
C SER A 173 31.31 9.72 8.92
N SER A 174 31.39 8.41 9.02
CA SER A 174 31.62 7.70 10.28
C SER A 174 32.73 6.66 10.07
N GLY A 175 33.89 6.94 10.66
CA GLY A 175 35.11 6.22 10.35
C GLY A 175 35.47 6.36 8.86
N ASP A 176 35.74 5.22 8.20
CA ASP A 176 36.12 5.16 6.76
C ASP A 176 34.91 5.13 5.82
N LYS A 177 33.68 5.15 6.34
CA LYS A 177 32.46 5.03 5.56
C LYS A 177 31.75 6.36 5.40
N ILE A 178 31.23 6.56 4.19
CA ILE A 178 30.43 7.72 3.83
C ILE A 178 29.00 7.28 3.61
N TYR A 179 28.09 7.94 4.30
CA TYR A 179 26.64 7.81 4.18
C TYR A 179 26.03 9.15 3.78
N PHE A 180 24.78 9.10 3.41
CA PHE A 180 23.90 10.27 3.28
C PHE A 180 22.83 10.19 4.32
N VAL A 181 22.33 11.33 4.77
CA VAL A 181 21.25 11.44 5.76
C VAL A 181 20.10 12.23 5.16
N ASP A 182 18.87 11.75 5.30
CA ASP A 182 17.67 12.45 4.85
C ASP A 182 17.09 13.39 5.92
N ASP A 183 15.95 14.03 5.58
CA ASP A 183 15.19 14.95 6.45
C ASP A 183 14.62 14.29 7.72
N SER A 184 14.61 12.96 7.80
CA SER A 184 14.19 12.19 8.96
C SER A 184 15.34 11.66 9.79
N GLY A 185 16.59 11.93 9.40
CA GLY A 185 17.78 11.48 10.12
C GLY A 185 18.22 10.06 9.78
N VAL A 186 17.66 9.46 8.75
CA VAL A 186 17.96 8.09 8.34
C VAL A 186 19.11 8.07 7.36
N THR A 187 20.09 7.20 7.62
CA THR A 187 21.28 7.01 6.78
C THR A 187 21.00 6.11 5.58
N PHE A 188 21.67 6.38 4.46
CA PHE A 188 21.69 5.54 3.27
C PHE A 188 23.01 5.73 2.49
N GLU A 189 23.39 4.74 1.68
CA GLU A 189 24.69 4.75 0.99
C GLU A 189 24.59 5.31 -0.44
N GLN A 190 23.47 5.09 -1.11
CA GLN A 190 23.32 5.43 -2.52
C GLN A 190 22.48 6.69 -2.73
N ASN A 191 23.12 7.72 -3.26
CA ASN A 191 22.48 9.00 -3.57
C ASN A 191 22.16 9.10 -5.06
N TYR A 192 20.90 9.41 -5.39
CA TYR A 192 20.42 9.67 -6.76
C TYR A 192 20.22 11.16 -7.07
N PHE A 193 20.40 12.01 -6.08
CA PHE A 193 20.20 13.46 -6.18
C PHE A 193 21.54 14.19 -6.19
N ALA A 194 21.48 15.52 -6.23
CA ALA A 194 22.66 16.34 -6.05
C ALA A 194 23.32 16.08 -4.68
N ALA A 195 24.64 16.25 -4.63
CA ALA A 195 25.36 16.13 -3.37
C ALA A 195 24.92 17.24 -2.40
N PRO A 196 24.69 16.91 -1.11
CA PRO A 196 24.36 17.92 -0.12
C PRO A 196 25.55 18.83 0.16
N THR A 197 25.29 20.07 0.51
CA THR A 197 26.32 21.06 0.83
C THR A 197 26.90 20.89 2.24
N VAL A 198 26.17 20.22 3.12
CA VAL A 198 26.58 20.02 4.51
C VAL A 198 27.30 18.68 4.63
N ALA A 199 28.55 18.70 5.06
CA ALA A 199 29.34 17.52 5.41
C ALA A 199 29.45 17.40 6.94
N VAL A 200 29.03 16.26 7.47
CA VAL A 200 29.11 15.92 8.89
C VAL A 200 30.12 14.81 9.11
N ARG A 201 31.08 15.03 9.99
CA ARG A 201 32.02 14.03 10.44
C ARG A 201 31.65 13.57 11.84
N ASP A 202 31.29 12.31 11.95
CA ASP A 202 30.88 11.67 13.20
C ASP A 202 32.08 10.98 13.87
N GLU A 203 32.56 11.61 14.93
CA GLU A 203 33.61 11.08 15.79
C GLU A 203 33.04 10.55 17.13
N SER A 204 31.72 10.40 17.24
CA SER A 204 31.05 9.96 18.48
C SER A 204 31.42 8.54 18.89
N GLY A 205 31.92 7.74 17.96
CA GLY A 205 32.24 6.32 18.17
C GLY A 205 31.05 5.41 18.11
N LEU A 206 29.84 5.93 17.80
CA LEU A 206 28.65 5.13 17.64
C LEU A 206 28.64 4.43 16.26
N PRO A 207 28.28 3.14 16.19
CA PRO A 207 28.24 2.44 14.93
C PRO A 207 27.12 2.95 14.04
N THR A 208 27.44 3.35 12.83
CA THR A 208 26.48 3.81 11.82
C THR A 208 26.25 2.72 10.79
N ARG A 209 24.99 2.46 10.47
CA ARG A 209 24.57 1.48 9.44
C ARG A 209 23.52 2.12 8.53
N GLY A 210 23.49 1.70 7.27
CA GLY A 210 22.43 2.11 6.33
C GLY A 210 21.05 1.72 6.83
N GLY A 211 20.08 2.63 6.69
CA GLY A 211 18.71 2.45 7.17
C GLY A 211 18.47 2.77 8.64
N GLN A 212 19.50 3.18 9.36
CA GLN A 212 19.41 3.57 10.77
C GLN A 212 19.16 5.07 10.90
N GLU A 213 18.28 5.47 11.82
CA GLU A 213 18.17 6.85 12.28
C GLU A 213 19.36 7.16 13.19
N VAL A 214 20.27 8.03 12.75
CA VAL A 214 21.46 8.41 13.50
C VAL A 214 21.30 9.74 14.23
N ILE A 215 20.38 10.58 13.75
CA ILE A 215 20.06 11.89 14.33
C ILE A 215 18.56 12.17 14.21
N ASN A 216 18.05 12.92 15.18
CA ASN A 216 16.66 13.33 15.16
C ASN A 216 16.44 14.63 14.36
N ARG A 217 15.20 14.93 14.05
CA ARG A 217 14.82 16.14 13.30
C ARG A 217 15.20 17.44 14.01
N GLN A 218 15.20 17.46 15.33
CA GLN A 218 15.56 18.65 16.10
C GLN A 218 17.05 19.00 15.86
N PHE A 219 17.91 18.00 15.87
CA PHE A 219 19.32 18.17 15.58
C PHE A 219 19.55 18.64 14.13
N LEU A 220 18.86 18.02 13.13
CA LEU A 220 18.92 18.46 11.74
C LEU A 220 18.44 19.91 11.58
N SER A 221 17.38 20.29 12.27
CA SER A 221 16.90 21.67 12.27
C SER A 221 17.93 22.63 12.87
N PHE A 222 18.59 22.24 13.95
CA PHE A 222 19.66 23.03 14.56
C PHE A 222 20.82 23.21 13.57
N LEU A 223 21.29 22.15 12.93
CA LEU A 223 22.35 22.22 11.91
C LEU A 223 21.95 23.14 10.74
N GLY A 224 20.75 22.95 10.20
CA GLY A 224 20.25 23.75 9.09
C GLY A 224 20.15 25.23 9.44
N GLN A 225 19.67 25.57 10.63
CA GLN A 225 19.63 26.95 11.11
C GLN A 225 21.04 27.55 11.31
N ALA A 226 21.96 26.77 11.88
CA ALA A 226 23.34 27.25 12.08
C ALA A 226 24.03 27.52 10.73
N VAL A 227 23.96 26.56 9.80
CA VAL A 227 24.58 26.69 8.46
C VAL A 227 23.95 27.85 7.68
N SER A 228 22.62 28.01 7.75
CA SER A 228 21.93 29.13 7.11
C SER A 228 22.36 30.48 7.66
N GLU A 229 22.47 30.60 9.00
CA GLU A 229 22.88 31.85 9.64
C GLU A 229 24.34 32.21 9.30
N PHE A 230 25.24 31.23 9.29
CA PHE A 230 26.61 31.45 8.82
C PHE A 230 26.66 31.95 7.36
N SER A 231 25.86 31.30 6.50
CA SER A 231 25.77 31.67 5.08
C SER A 231 25.25 33.10 4.87
N GLN A 232 24.28 33.56 5.67
CA GLN A 232 23.78 34.95 5.62
C GLN A 232 24.88 35.98 5.91
N HIS A 233 25.86 35.58 6.72
CA HIS A 233 27.04 36.40 7.03
C HIS A 233 28.23 36.11 6.13
N LYS A 234 28.02 35.50 4.97
CA LYS A 234 29.05 35.16 3.97
C LYS A 234 30.16 34.23 4.50
N MET A 235 29.81 33.44 5.51
CA MET A 235 30.67 32.40 6.07
C MET A 235 30.16 31.04 5.64
N ASN A 236 30.92 30.31 4.86
CA ASN A 236 30.56 28.97 4.44
C ASN A 236 31.06 27.96 5.46
N VAL A 237 30.18 27.07 5.90
CA VAL A 237 30.57 25.95 6.74
C VAL A 237 31.13 24.85 5.86
N SER A 238 32.41 24.51 6.04
CA SER A 238 33.09 23.46 5.28
C SER A 238 32.81 22.06 5.87
N GLU A 239 32.73 21.96 7.20
CA GLU A 239 32.55 20.69 7.89
C GLU A 239 31.85 20.91 9.23
N VAL A 240 31.02 19.96 9.61
CA VAL A 240 30.42 19.86 10.95
C VAL A 240 30.98 18.62 11.62
N ILE A 241 31.49 18.73 12.85
CA ILE A 241 32.08 17.61 13.57
C ILE A 241 31.23 17.28 14.80
N LEU A 242 30.89 16.03 14.95
CA LEU A 242 30.29 15.47 16.17
C LEU A 242 31.43 14.88 17.00
N PRO A 243 31.82 15.52 18.10
CA PRO A 243 32.97 15.06 18.84
C PRO A 243 32.66 13.78 19.64
N ALA A 244 33.71 13.06 19.98
CA ALA A 244 33.62 11.90 20.83
C ALA A 244 33.09 12.25 22.23
N ASN A 245 32.42 11.27 22.84
CA ASN A 245 31.96 11.33 24.23
C ASN A 245 30.92 12.43 24.57
N THR A 246 30.32 13.07 23.57
CA THR A 246 29.22 14.03 23.80
C THR A 246 28.22 14.02 22.64
N VAL A 247 26.93 14.03 22.98
CA VAL A 247 25.82 14.16 22.03
C VAL A 247 25.21 15.57 22.03
N ARG A 248 25.73 16.45 22.86
CA ARG A 248 25.18 17.80 23.04
C ARG A 248 26.01 18.88 22.38
N GLN A 249 27.22 18.58 21.96
CA GLN A 249 28.13 19.52 21.33
C GLN A 249 28.31 19.22 19.84
N VAL A 250 28.43 20.28 19.09
CA VAL A 250 28.70 20.26 17.64
C VAL A 250 29.75 21.29 17.35
N TRP A 251 30.73 20.93 16.53
CA TRP A 251 31.77 21.85 16.15
C TRP A 251 31.63 22.19 14.67
N PHE A 252 31.72 23.46 14.35
CA PHE A 252 31.64 23.96 12.99
C PHE A 252 33.00 24.45 12.55
N LYS A 253 33.41 24.01 11.37
CA LYS A 253 34.56 24.58 10.65
C LYS A 253 34.03 25.51 9.56
N VAL A 254 34.55 26.72 9.53
CA VAL A 254 34.26 27.72 8.51
C VAL A 254 35.36 27.69 7.49
N GLU A 255 35.02 27.81 6.20
CA GLU A 255 35.93 27.81 5.11
C GLU A 255 37.00 28.95 5.25
N GLY A 256 38.26 28.60 5.00
CA GLY A 256 39.38 29.57 5.12
C GLY A 256 39.79 29.86 6.57
N ARG A 257 39.27 29.11 7.59
CA ARG A 257 39.66 29.29 8.98
C ARG A 257 40.06 27.97 9.63
N GLU A 258 41.10 28.01 10.46
CA GLU A 258 41.52 26.85 11.26
C GLU A 258 40.72 26.72 12.57
N THR A 259 40.11 27.81 12.99
CA THR A 259 39.35 27.89 14.25
C THR A 259 38.07 27.04 14.16
N GLN A 260 37.84 26.21 15.17
CA GLN A 260 36.62 25.44 15.34
C GLN A 260 35.64 26.17 16.25
N ILE A 261 34.40 26.28 15.82
CA ILE A 261 33.34 26.93 16.57
C ILE A 261 32.55 25.88 17.32
N ARG A 262 32.60 25.85 18.63
CA ARG A 262 31.87 24.88 19.47
C ARG A 262 30.51 25.44 19.86
N MET A 263 29.46 24.66 19.56
CA MET A 263 28.08 25.01 19.88
C MET A 263 27.40 23.90 20.65
N THR A 264 26.37 24.25 21.39
CA THR A 264 25.54 23.32 22.16
C THR A 264 24.15 23.21 21.52
N VAL A 265 23.69 22.01 21.28
CA VAL A 265 22.39 21.77 20.63
C VAL A 265 21.20 22.25 21.51
N ASP A 266 21.39 22.36 22.79
CA ASP A 266 20.35 22.79 23.75
C ASP A 266 20.07 24.31 23.73
N ARG A 267 20.86 25.09 22.97
CA ARG A 267 20.74 26.56 22.87
C ARG A 267 20.36 26.96 21.45
N SER A 268 19.75 28.11 21.28
CA SER A 268 19.42 28.65 19.96
C SER A 268 20.64 28.70 19.04
N ALA A 269 20.54 28.07 17.88
CA ALA A 269 21.59 28.07 16.85
C ALA A 269 21.92 29.51 16.42
N GLN A 270 20.90 30.30 16.11
CA GLN A 270 21.08 31.69 15.67
C GLN A 270 21.83 32.55 16.70
N ALA A 271 21.47 32.45 17.99
CA ALA A 271 22.13 33.22 19.01
C ALA A 271 23.61 32.84 19.14
N GLN A 272 23.92 31.53 19.07
CA GLN A 272 25.30 31.04 19.15
C GLN A 272 26.12 31.45 17.94
N VAL A 273 25.53 31.38 16.72
CA VAL A 273 26.20 31.83 15.50
C VAL A 273 26.52 33.32 15.55
N LYS A 274 25.58 34.17 16.00
CA LYS A 274 25.85 35.62 16.15
C LYS A 274 26.98 35.89 17.12
N GLN A 275 27.02 35.18 18.25
CA GLN A 275 28.13 35.26 19.20
C GLN A 275 29.48 34.84 18.58
N ALA A 276 29.44 33.71 17.83
CA ALA A 276 30.62 33.20 17.15
C ALA A 276 31.16 34.19 16.14
N ILE A 277 30.28 34.79 15.30
CA ILE A 277 30.66 35.80 14.31
C ILE A 277 31.30 37.02 14.96
N ALA A 278 30.72 37.54 16.06
CA ALA A 278 31.29 38.65 16.81
C ALA A 278 32.70 38.31 17.37
N THR A 279 32.84 37.09 17.89
CA THR A 279 34.15 36.60 18.40
C THR A 279 35.17 36.47 17.27
N LEU A 280 34.80 35.89 16.13
CA LEU A 280 35.67 35.76 14.96
C LEU A 280 36.11 37.13 14.46
N SER A 281 35.18 38.07 14.34
CA SER A 281 35.53 39.46 13.92
C SER A 281 36.49 40.14 14.90
N TYR A 282 36.32 39.90 16.20
CA TYR A 282 37.26 40.39 17.19
C TYR A 282 38.64 39.77 17.03
N LEU A 283 38.74 38.46 16.82
CA LEU A 283 40.01 37.76 16.60
C LEU A 283 40.71 38.26 15.35
N ASP A 284 39.99 38.48 14.25
CA ASP A 284 40.53 39.02 12.98
C ASP A 284 41.14 40.41 13.17
N ASN A 285 40.45 41.27 13.94
CA ASN A 285 40.89 42.65 14.18
C ASN A 285 42.08 42.76 15.17
N ASN A 286 42.26 41.77 16.02
CA ASN A 286 43.30 41.83 17.08
C ASN A 286 44.49 40.90 16.81
N ALA A 287 44.59 40.31 15.59
CA ALA A 287 45.64 39.36 15.22
C ALA A 287 45.85 38.24 16.27
N ALA A 288 44.81 37.91 17.01
CA ALA A 288 44.87 36.90 18.05
C ALA A 288 45.10 35.53 17.40
N LYS A 289 45.96 34.71 17.99
CA LYS A 289 46.12 33.31 17.58
C LYS A 289 44.78 32.59 17.67
N PRO A 290 44.51 31.64 16.75
CA PRO A 290 43.26 30.87 16.83
C PRO A 290 43.14 30.24 18.22
N GLY A 291 42.08 30.65 18.95
CA GLY A 291 41.72 30.07 20.20
C GLY A 291 40.80 28.87 20.02
N TYR A 292 40.88 27.92 20.93
CA TYR A 292 39.98 26.75 20.97
C TYR A 292 38.62 27.15 21.55
#